data_bd3dbecefb33f0306122a82a85067a56
#
_entry.id   bd3dbecefb33f0306122a82a85067a56
#
_cell.length_a   1.000
_cell.length_b   1.000
_cell.length_c   1.000
_cell.angle_alpha   90.00
_cell.angle_beta   90.00
_cell.angle_gamma   90.00
#
_symmetry.space_group_name_H-M   'P 1'
#
loop_
_entity.id
_entity.type
_entity.pdbx_description
1 polymer ?
#
loop_
_entity_poly.entity_id
_entity_poly.type
_entity_poly.pdbx_seq_one_letter_code
_entity_poly.pdbx_strand_id
1 'polypeptide(L)'
;MADNNDDKTVIAGPAASAAAPGGQDAANQRAPDNTLPIGTRLAEFELIGLVGAGGFGIVYLAEDHSLGRRVALKEYMPAALATRGSGIRVTLRSERNAETFEAGRRSFVNEARLLAQFDHPALVKVYRFWEDNGTANAACSARCSMRSR
;
A
#
# COMPACT_ATOMS: atom_id res chain seq x y z
N MET A 1 -70.78 -28.96 -24.91
CA MET A 1 -70.25 -30.28 -25.00
C MET A 1 -68.81 -30.22 -24.75
N ALA A 2 -68.47 -30.56 -23.56
CA ALA A 2 -67.19 -30.98 -22.98
C ALA A 2 -65.92 -30.22 -23.41
N ASP A 3 -65.65 -29.24 -22.68
CA ASP A 3 -64.37 -28.64 -22.57
C ASP A 3 -63.55 -29.41 -21.58
N ASN A 4 -62.38 -29.81 -21.96
CA ASN A 4 -61.37 -30.25 -21.03
C ASN A 4 -60.14 -29.35 -21.17
N ASN A 5 -60.11 -28.44 -20.26
CA ASN A 5 -58.97 -27.59 -20.00
C ASN A 5 -58.05 -28.34 -19.03
N ASP A 6 -57.00 -28.97 -19.52
CA ASP A 6 -56.03 -29.54 -18.74
C ASP A 6 -54.94 -28.46 -18.43
N ASP A 7 -55.19 -27.80 -17.34
CA ASP A 7 -54.25 -26.90 -16.73
C ASP A 7 -53.11 -27.74 -16.08
N LYS A 8 -52.03 -27.93 -16.81
CA LYS A 8 -50.81 -28.51 -16.27
C LYS A 8 -49.96 -27.40 -15.70
N THR A 9 -50.23 -27.07 -14.45
CA THR A 9 -49.30 -26.31 -13.64
C THR A 9 -48.03 -27.12 -13.42
N VAL A 10 -47.02 -26.83 -14.20
CA VAL A 10 -45.67 -27.36 -13.96
C VAL A 10 -45.07 -26.54 -12.84
N ILE A 11 -45.12 -27.07 -11.64
CA ILE A 11 -44.36 -26.54 -10.53
C ILE A 11 -42.91 -26.93 -10.76
N ALA A 12 -42.12 -26.04 -11.35
CA ALA A 12 -40.68 -26.16 -11.34
C ALA A 12 -40.23 -25.90 -9.92
N GLY A 13 -39.85 -26.93 -9.22
CA GLY A 13 -39.22 -26.82 -7.93
C GLY A 13 -37.92 -26.02 -8.04
N PRO A 14 -37.59 -25.22 -7.05
CA PRO A 14 -36.30 -24.53 -7.05
C PRO A 14 -35.20 -25.54 -6.97
N ALA A 15 -34.43 -25.64 -8.03
CA ALA A 15 -33.16 -26.26 -7.95
C ALA A 15 -32.31 -25.40 -6.97
N ALA A 16 -32.23 -25.86 -5.75
CA ALA A 16 -31.27 -25.33 -4.79
C ALA A 16 -29.90 -25.71 -5.28
N SER A 17 -29.33 -24.86 -6.11
CA SER A 17 -27.92 -24.85 -6.35
C SER A 17 -27.30 -24.28 -5.08
N ALA A 18 -26.91 -25.15 -4.18
CA ALA A 18 -26.02 -24.81 -3.11
C ALA A 18 -24.67 -24.52 -3.76
N ALA A 19 -24.49 -23.27 -4.15
CA ALA A 19 -23.15 -22.76 -4.40
C ALA A 19 -22.43 -22.75 -3.06
N ALA A 20 -21.55 -23.71 -2.86
CA ALA A 20 -20.59 -23.66 -1.80
C ALA A 20 -19.84 -22.31 -1.89
N PRO A 21 -19.63 -21.59 -0.81
CA PRO A 21 -18.72 -20.46 -0.81
C PRO A 21 -17.32 -21.04 -0.99
N GLY A 22 -16.95 -21.22 -2.22
CA GLY A 22 -15.58 -21.53 -2.57
C GLY A 22 -14.74 -20.34 -2.18
N GLY A 23 -13.77 -20.57 -1.30
CA GLY A 23 -12.80 -19.58 -0.89
C GLY A 23 -12.07 -19.00 -2.09
N GLN A 24 -12.53 -17.89 -2.56
CA GLN A 24 -11.86 -17.06 -3.57
C GLN A 24 -11.40 -15.72 -3.03
N ASP A 25 -11.57 -15.48 -1.72
CA ASP A 25 -11.18 -14.22 -1.10
C ASP A 25 -9.68 -14.07 -0.86
N ALA A 26 -8.91 -15.15 -1.02
CA ALA A 26 -7.45 -15.10 -0.86
C ALA A 26 -6.70 -14.68 -2.13
N ALA A 27 -7.32 -14.72 -3.31
CA ALA A 27 -6.63 -14.51 -4.59
C ALA A 27 -6.82 -13.12 -5.18
N ASN A 28 -7.61 -12.25 -4.57
CA ASN A 28 -7.91 -10.93 -5.11
C ASN A 28 -7.56 -9.77 -4.17
N GLN A 29 -6.61 -9.96 -3.27
CA GLN A 29 -5.91 -8.85 -2.65
C GLN A 29 -4.88 -8.34 -3.67
N ARG A 30 -5.39 -7.60 -4.65
CA ARG A 30 -4.52 -6.74 -5.46
C ARG A 30 -3.72 -5.91 -4.48
N ALA A 31 -2.40 -5.95 -4.63
CA ALA A 31 -1.56 -4.97 -3.94
C ALA A 31 -2.21 -3.60 -4.12
N PRO A 32 -2.32 -2.79 -3.06
CA PRO A 32 -2.92 -1.47 -3.19
C PRO A 32 -2.32 -0.75 -4.39
N ASP A 33 -3.15 -0.08 -5.16
CA ASP A 33 -2.68 0.73 -6.29
C ASP A 33 -1.55 1.64 -5.80
N ASN A 34 -0.53 1.81 -6.60
CA ASN A 34 0.67 2.58 -6.30
C ASN A 34 1.74 1.89 -5.43
N THR A 35 1.56 0.65 -4.98
CA THR A 35 2.65 -0.07 -4.33
C THR A 35 3.70 -0.52 -5.35
N LEU A 36 4.95 -0.51 -4.92
CA LEU A 36 6.06 -1.03 -5.70
C LEU A 36 6.12 -2.56 -5.58
N PRO A 37 6.50 -3.25 -6.65
CA PRO A 37 6.71 -4.70 -6.61
C PRO A 37 7.80 -5.11 -5.62
N ILE A 38 7.63 -6.28 -5.03
CA ILE A 38 8.69 -6.94 -4.25
C ILE A 38 9.92 -7.15 -5.15
N GLY A 39 11.10 -6.90 -4.60
CA GLY A 39 12.37 -6.93 -5.34
C GLY A 39 12.78 -5.59 -5.93
N THR A 40 11.92 -4.57 -5.89
CA THR A 40 12.31 -3.21 -6.30
C THR A 40 13.43 -2.69 -5.41
N ARG A 41 14.41 -2.08 -6.02
CA ARG A 41 15.49 -1.41 -5.29
C ARG A 41 15.29 0.09 -5.24
N LEU A 42 15.39 0.61 -4.01
CA LEU A 42 15.40 2.05 -3.71
C LEU A 42 16.69 2.33 -2.95
N ALA A 43 17.64 3.01 -3.59
CA ALA A 43 18.99 3.17 -3.07
C ALA A 43 19.64 1.79 -2.73
N GLU A 44 20.19 1.61 -1.55
CA GLU A 44 20.76 0.35 -1.07
C GLU A 44 19.72 -0.65 -0.53
N PHE A 45 18.46 -0.26 -0.52
CA PHE A 45 17.37 -1.06 0.06
C PHE A 45 16.64 -1.85 -1.01
N GLU A 46 16.34 -3.10 -0.73
CA GLU A 46 15.49 -3.97 -1.55
C GLU A 46 14.18 -4.25 -0.85
N LEU A 47 13.07 -3.99 -1.52
CA LEU A 47 11.74 -4.26 -0.98
C LEU A 47 11.48 -5.76 -0.92
N ILE A 48 11.21 -6.28 0.26
CA ILE A 48 10.96 -7.71 0.50
C ILE A 48 9.55 -8.00 0.99
N GLY A 49 8.78 -6.99 1.36
CA GLY A 49 7.40 -7.14 1.80
C GLY A 49 6.67 -5.82 1.88
N LEU A 50 5.34 -5.89 1.89
CA LEU A 50 4.46 -4.77 2.17
C LEU A 50 4.01 -4.85 3.62
N VAL A 51 4.24 -3.79 4.39
CA VAL A 51 3.76 -3.68 5.77
C VAL A 51 2.37 -3.06 5.81
N GLY A 52 2.17 -1.99 5.07
CA GLY A 52 0.88 -1.32 4.99
C GLY A 52 0.87 -0.16 4.02
N ALA A 53 -0.33 0.21 3.59
CA ALA A 53 -0.56 1.37 2.76
C ALA A 53 -1.74 2.16 3.31
N GLY A 54 -1.59 3.46 3.38
CA GLY A 54 -2.61 4.38 3.87
C GLY A 54 -2.76 5.58 2.96
N GLY A 55 -3.59 6.55 3.38
CA GLY A 55 -3.88 7.74 2.59
C GLY A 55 -2.67 8.65 2.34
N PHE A 56 -1.64 8.58 3.18
CA PHE A 56 -0.48 9.47 3.12
C PHE A 56 0.81 8.79 2.70
N GLY A 57 0.87 7.48 2.76
CA GLY A 57 2.10 6.78 2.42
C GLY A 57 1.99 5.29 2.45
N ILE A 58 3.09 4.67 2.08
CA ILE A 58 3.25 3.22 2.01
C ILE A 58 4.45 2.84 2.86
N VAL A 59 4.32 1.78 3.64
CA VAL A 59 5.41 1.22 4.44
C VAL A 59 5.74 -0.17 3.92
N TYR A 60 6.98 -0.37 3.56
CA TYR A 60 7.53 -1.64 3.11
C TYR A 60 8.47 -2.23 4.16
N LEU A 61 8.57 -3.54 4.15
CA LEU A 61 9.72 -4.21 4.74
C LEU A 61 10.81 -4.26 3.66
N ALA A 62 12.02 -3.84 4.00
CA ALA A 62 13.14 -3.81 3.08
C ALA A 62 14.39 -4.42 3.72
N GLU A 63 15.28 -4.89 2.87
CA GLU A 63 16.61 -5.33 3.26
C GLU A 63 17.64 -4.27 2.90
N ASP A 64 18.39 -3.84 3.90
CA ASP A 64 19.54 -2.99 3.74
C ASP A 64 20.75 -3.86 3.40
N HIS A 65 21.10 -3.93 2.14
CA HIS A 65 22.21 -4.75 1.67
C HIS A 65 23.58 -4.23 2.10
N SER A 66 23.69 -2.95 2.44
CA SER A 66 24.97 -2.38 2.87
C SER A 66 25.35 -2.80 4.31
N LEU A 67 24.36 -3.00 5.16
CA LEU A 67 24.55 -3.38 6.56
C LEU A 67 23.98 -4.75 6.92
N GLY A 68 23.38 -5.47 5.97
CA GLY A 68 22.83 -6.79 6.18
C GLY A 68 21.70 -6.84 7.21
N ARG A 69 20.82 -5.85 7.21
CA ARG A 69 19.72 -5.77 8.18
C ARG A 69 18.38 -5.44 7.52
N ARG A 70 17.30 -5.81 8.21
CA ARG A 70 15.94 -5.43 7.81
C ARG A 70 15.57 -4.07 8.37
N VAL A 71 14.89 -3.28 7.55
CA VAL A 71 14.40 -1.94 7.88
C VAL A 71 12.95 -1.80 7.45
N ALA A 72 12.23 -0.88 8.07
CA ALA A 72 10.97 -0.38 7.55
C ALA A 72 11.28 0.79 6.61
N LEU A 73 10.82 0.73 5.37
CA LEU A 73 10.98 1.79 4.40
C LEU A 73 9.63 2.47 4.20
N LYS A 74 9.55 3.73 4.57
CA LYS A 74 8.36 4.56 4.42
C LYS A 74 8.51 5.45 3.21
N GLU A 75 7.53 5.39 2.32
CA GLU A 75 7.45 6.24 1.13
C GLU A 75 6.30 7.23 1.28
N TYR A 76 6.56 8.49 1.00
CA TYR A 76 5.52 9.51 0.90
C TYR A 76 4.74 9.30 -0.39
N MET A 77 3.50 8.83 -0.26
CA MET A 77 2.61 8.52 -1.39
C MET A 77 1.18 8.90 -1.03
N PRO A 78 0.83 10.19 -1.11
CA PRO A 78 -0.53 10.64 -0.82
C PRO A 78 -1.47 10.25 -1.97
N ALA A 79 -2.24 9.20 -1.80
CA ALA A 79 -3.07 8.58 -2.84
C ALA A 79 -4.10 9.53 -3.45
N ALA A 80 -4.57 10.52 -2.69
CA ALA A 80 -5.51 11.53 -3.20
C ALA A 80 -4.86 12.54 -4.16
N LEU A 81 -3.55 12.75 -4.06
CA LEU A 81 -2.81 13.79 -4.80
C LEU A 81 -1.93 13.22 -5.90
N ALA A 82 -1.48 11.99 -5.73
CA ALA A 82 -0.46 11.41 -6.59
C ALA A 82 -0.80 9.98 -7.00
N THR A 83 -0.19 9.55 -8.07
CA THR A 83 -0.32 8.19 -8.60
C THR A 83 1.03 7.72 -9.13
N ARG A 84 1.12 6.42 -9.36
CA ARG A 84 2.25 5.79 -9.99
C ARG A 84 1.79 5.06 -11.23
N GLY A 85 2.46 5.30 -12.34
CA GLY A 85 2.23 4.55 -13.57
C GLY A 85 2.92 3.17 -13.55
N SER A 86 3.36 2.72 -14.70
CA SER A 86 4.06 1.43 -14.85
C SER A 86 5.48 1.42 -14.27
N GLY A 87 6.03 2.58 -13.93
CA GLY A 87 7.36 2.72 -13.34
C GLY A 87 7.36 2.98 -11.85
N ILE A 88 8.51 3.33 -11.31
CA ILE A 88 8.68 3.66 -9.88
C ILE A 88 8.42 5.13 -9.56
N ARG A 89 8.33 5.97 -10.58
CA ARG A 89 8.16 7.42 -10.43
C ARG A 89 6.75 7.78 -9.98
N VAL A 90 6.67 8.62 -8.98
CA VAL A 90 5.43 9.23 -8.49
C VAL A 90 5.12 10.48 -9.32
N THR A 91 3.88 10.61 -9.76
CA THR A 91 3.38 11.75 -10.52
C THR A 91 2.13 12.31 -9.88
N LEU A 92 1.90 13.60 -10.07
CA LEU A 92 0.68 14.25 -9.59
C LEU A 92 -0.54 13.82 -10.40
N ARG A 93 -1.66 13.63 -9.73
CA ARG A 93 -2.96 13.40 -10.41
C ARG A 93 -3.46 14.63 -11.15
N SER A 94 -3.12 15.82 -10.63
CA SER A 94 -3.45 17.11 -11.22
C SER A 94 -2.42 18.14 -10.76
N GLU A 95 -2.12 19.11 -11.63
CA GLU A 95 -1.23 20.23 -11.29
C GLU A 95 -1.76 21.07 -10.12
N ARG A 96 -3.07 21.07 -9.90
CA ARG A 96 -3.70 21.73 -8.74
C ARG A 96 -3.21 21.18 -7.41
N ASN A 97 -2.72 19.95 -7.41
CA ASN A 97 -2.24 19.27 -6.21
C ASN A 97 -0.77 19.57 -5.89
N ALA A 98 -0.08 20.32 -6.75
CA ALA A 98 1.37 20.53 -6.64
C ALA A 98 1.77 21.16 -5.31
N GLU A 99 1.11 22.23 -4.90
CA GLU A 99 1.44 22.92 -3.64
C GLU A 99 1.17 22.05 -2.42
N THR A 100 0.03 21.37 -2.40
CA THR A 100 -0.35 20.47 -1.29
C THR A 100 0.59 19.28 -1.22
N PHE A 101 0.94 18.70 -2.36
CA PHE A 101 1.90 17.60 -2.44
C PHE A 101 3.28 18.03 -1.92
N GLU A 102 3.78 19.17 -2.35
CA GLU A 102 5.08 19.70 -1.92
C GLU A 102 5.11 20.04 -0.43
N ALA A 103 4.03 20.61 0.10
CA ALA A 103 3.89 20.89 1.52
C ALA A 103 3.95 19.60 2.35
N GLY A 104 3.23 18.57 1.93
CA GLY A 104 3.26 17.25 2.57
C GLY A 104 4.63 16.57 2.47
N ARG A 105 5.28 16.67 1.33
CA ARG A 105 6.64 16.13 1.14
C ARG A 105 7.65 16.81 2.06
N ARG A 106 7.60 18.13 2.18
CA ARG A 106 8.43 18.87 3.14
C ARG A 106 8.17 18.48 4.59
N SER A 107 6.89 18.30 4.95
CA SER A 107 6.53 17.82 6.29
C SER A 107 7.09 16.44 6.56
N PHE A 108 7.01 15.53 5.59
CA PHE A 108 7.57 14.18 5.68
C PHE A 108 9.09 14.21 5.92
N VAL A 109 9.81 15.00 5.13
CA VAL A 109 11.28 15.13 5.25
C VAL A 109 11.65 15.79 6.58
N ASN A 110 10.93 16.82 7.00
CA ASN A 110 11.19 17.50 8.28
C ASN A 110 10.94 16.58 9.48
N GLU A 111 9.89 15.78 9.45
CA GLU A 111 9.64 14.77 10.48
C GLU A 111 10.77 13.74 10.53
N ALA A 112 11.17 13.21 9.39
CA ALA A 112 12.28 12.25 9.30
C ALA A 112 13.59 12.85 9.81
N ARG A 113 13.87 14.09 9.43
CA ARG A 113 15.06 14.84 9.91
C ARG A 113 15.04 15.04 11.41
N LEU A 114 13.89 15.41 11.96
CA LEU A 114 13.73 15.58 13.40
C LEU A 114 13.94 14.28 14.14
N LEU A 115 13.29 13.19 13.70
CA LEU A 115 13.42 11.87 14.32
C LEU A 115 14.85 11.31 14.22
N ALA A 116 15.58 11.64 13.15
CA ALA A 116 16.96 11.22 12.97
C ALA A 116 17.91 11.83 14.00
N GLN A 117 17.54 12.93 14.64
CA GLN A 117 18.36 13.60 15.68
C GLN A 117 18.20 12.97 17.05
N PHE A 118 17.18 12.16 17.27
CA PHE A 118 16.89 11.55 18.56
C PHE A 118 17.32 10.09 18.58
N ASP A 119 17.95 9.70 19.67
CA ASP A 119 18.28 8.32 19.99
C ASP A 119 17.60 7.97 21.32
N HIS A 120 16.36 7.52 21.25
CA HIS A 120 15.57 7.15 22.42
C HIS A 120 14.82 5.83 22.15
N PRO A 121 14.83 4.87 23.11
CA PRO A 121 14.19 3.57 22.91
C PRO A 121 12.69 3.61 22.58
N ALA A 122 11.99 4.67 22.98
CA ALA A 122 10.56 4.85 22.72
C ALA A 122 10.27 5.49 21.36
N LEU A 123 11.29 6.03 20.68
CA LEU A 123 11.14 6.67 19.38
C LEU A 123 11.64 5.75 18.26
N VAL A 124 11.02 5.93 17.09
CA VAL A 124 11.50 5.30 15.87
C VAL A 124 12.85 5.87 15.51
N LYS A 125 13.81 4.99 15.26
CA LYS A 125 15.11 5.41 14.76
C LYS A 125 15.05 5.52 13.24
N VAL A 126 15.27 6.74 12.72
CA VAL A 126 15.45 6.99 11.30
C VAL A 126 16.92 6.82 10.96
N TYR A 127 17.23 5.87 10.09
CA TYR A 127 18.60 5.59 9.65
C TYR A 127 19.01 6.47 8.48
N ARG A 128 18.07 6.71 7.55
CA ARG A 128 18.29 7.50 6.35
C ARG A 128 16.97 8.06 5.85
N PHE A 129 17.02 9.24 5.27
CA PHE A 129 15.92 9.79 4.48
C PHE A 129 16.49 10.45 3.22
N TRP A 130 15.73 10.40 2.13
CA TRP A 130 16.14 10.97 0.85
C TRP A 130 14.95 11.27 -0.03
N GLU A 131 15.17 12.09 -1.03
CA GLU A 131 14.20 12.42 -2.06
C GLU A 131 14.64 11.78 -3.37
N ASP A 132 13.75 11.05 -4.01
CA ASP A 132 13.98 10.37 -5.29
C ASP A 132 12.64 9.95 -5.91
N ASN A 133 12.63 9.67 -7.20
CA ASN A 133 11.46 9.19 -7.92
C ASN A 133 10.22 10.10 -7.80
N GLY A 134 10.43 11.39 -7.63
CA GLY A 134 9.36 12.38 -7.48
C GLY A 134 8.69 12.37 -6.11
N THR A 135 9.27 11.74 -5.11
CA THR A 135 8.75 11.65 -3.75
C THR A 135 9.88 11.63 -2.72
N ALA A 136 9.56 11.33 -1.49
CA ALA A 136 10.51 11.20 -0.39
C ALA A 136 10.38 9.85 0.31
N ASN A 137 11.51 9.35 0.81
CA ASN A 137 11.61 8.05 1.47
C ASN A 137 12.36 8.18 2.80
N ALA A 138 12.01 7.33 3.75
CA ALA A 138 12.73 7.20 5.01
C ALA A 138 12.90 5.73 5.38
N ALA A 139 14.12 5.33 5.69
CA ALA A 139 14.42 4.01 6.23
C ALA A 139 14.53 4.11 7.75
N CYS A 140 13.75 3.30 8.44
CA CYS A 140 13.59 3.32 9.89
C CYS A 140 13.85 1.94 10.48
N SER A 141 14.01 1.89 11.80
CA SER A 141 14.06 0.61 12.51
C SER A 141 12.80 -0.20 12.27
N ALA A 142 12.95 -1.50 11.99
CA ALA A 142 11.83 -2.39 11.68
C ALA A 142 10.79 -2.53 12.82
N ARG A 143 11.17 -2.17 14.05
CA ARG A 143 10.26 -2.14 15.20
C ARG A 143 9.14 -1.09 15.09
N CYS A 144 9.30 -0.14 14.17
CA CYS A 144 8.30 0.90 13.93
C CYS A 144 7.02 0.37 13.31
N SER A 145 7.10 -0.67 12.50
CA SER A 145 5.96 -1.17 11.75
C SER A 145 4.95 -1.93 12.61
N MET A 146 5.35 -2.37 13.80
CA MET A 146 4.48 -3.13 14.71
C MET A 146 3.64 -2.27 15.66
N ARG A 147 3.83 -0.96 15.71
CA ARG A 147 3.14 -0.07 16.65
C ARG A 147 2.04 0.80 16.06
N SER A 148 1.81 0.74 14.74
CA SER A 148 0.70 1.44 14.08
C SER A 148 -0.48 0.48 13.88
N ARG A 149 -1.11 0.10 14.98
CA ARG A 149 -2.46 -0.48 14.98
C ARG A 149 -3.31 0.24 16.00
#